data_65052e273a075438170dddd0d4dcb795
#
_entry.id   65052e273a075438170dddd0d4dcb795
#
_cell.length_a   1.000
_cell.length_b   1.000
_cell.length_c   1.000
_cell.angle_alpha   90.00
_cell.angle_beta   90.00
_cell.angle_gamma   90.00
#
_symmetry.space_group_name_H-M   'P 1'
#
loop_
_entity.id
_entity.type
_entity.pdbx_description
1 polymer ?
#
loop_
_entity_poly.entity_id
_entity_poly.type
_entity_poly.pdbx_seq_one_letter_code
_entity_poly.pdbx_strand_id
1 'polypeptide(L)'
;MSQAANTGNTGIGLRQSQILGDLVEIRGACLSACTLVMVHVQKDHLCFGEGASLQFHVSRHAETGEPDPDFTTRMMVNQYPQDIRRWILTKGGVAKMTIAQMWTLRAADLWSMGYPKCEPEAPPVPMTKKATQYRPRWETAAEAEKREREETWRKYQDAIKTW
;
A
#
# COMPACT_ATOMS: atom_id res chain seq x y z
N MET A 1 -10.38 -1.59 -10.20
CA MET A 1 -9.88 -0.20 -10.19
C MET A 1 -9.11 -0.01 -8.90
N SER A 2 -7.80 -0.07 -8.95
CA SER A 2 -6.92 0.03 -7.78
C SER A 2 -6.05 1.25 -7.97
N GLN A 3 -6.22 2.23 -7.09
CA GLN A 3 -5.35 3.40 -7.05
C GLN A 3 -4.24 3.16 -6.02
N ALA A 4 -3.01 3.15 -6.49
CA ALA A 4 -1.85 3.26 -5.64
C ALA A 4 -1.71 4.72 -5.19
N ALA A 5 -2.06 5.01 -3.95
CA ALA A 5 -1.77 6.29 -3.35
C ALA A 5 -0.32 6.29 -2.85
N ASN A 6 0.54 6.98 -3.57
CA ASN A 6 1.89 7.27 -3.14
C ASN A 6 1.85 8.52 -2.24
N THR A 7 1.79 8.32 -0.93
CA THR A 7 1.97 9.40 0.04
C THR A 7 3.28 9.21 0.76
N GLY A 8 4.12 10.22 0.71
CA GLY A 8 5.48 10.21 1.16
C GLY A 8 5.69 9.73 2.61
N ASN A 9 6.72 8.96 2.76
CA ASN A 9 7.53 8.66 3.95
C ASN A 9 6.94 7.90 5.13
N THR A 10 5.80 7.21 4.94
CA THR A 10 5.41 6.02 5.72
C THR A 10 4.96 4.98 4.71
N GLY A 11 5.95 4.40 4.02
CA GLY A 11 5.71 3.69 2.79
C GLY A 11 4.96 2.38 2.97
N ILE A 12 3.72 2.37 2.58
CA ILE A 12 3.07 1.16 2.10
C ILE A 12 3.64 0.93 0.69
N GLY A 13 4.72 0.19 0.61
CA GLY A 13 5.25 -0.25 -0.67
C GLY A 13 4.40 -1.37 -1.24
N LEU A 14 3.17 -1.08 -1.65
CA LEU A 14 2.39 -1.98 -2.47
C LEU A 14 2.86 -1.80 -3.92
N ARG A 15 3.78 -2.63 -4.36
CA ARG A 15 4.09 -2.75 -5.79
C ARG A 15 3.06 -3.68 -6.41
N GLN A 16 2.20 -3.12 -7.21
CA GLN A 16 1.25 -3.87 -8.03
C GLN A 16 1.98 -4.33 -9.29
N SER A 17 2.30 -5.61 -9.38
CA SER A 17 2.69 -6.22 -10.64
C SER A 17 1.46 -6.74 -11.37
N GLN A 18 1.49 -6.68 -12.70
CA GLN A 18 0.32 -6.78 -13.56
C GLN A 18 -0.16 -8.21 -13.80
N ILE A 19 -1.45 -8.36 -13.57
CA ILE A 19 -2.44 -9.22 -14.29
C ILE A 19 -1.96 -10.57 -14.83
N LEU A 20 -2.07 -11.54 -13.93
CA LEU A 20 -2.46 -12.95 -14.05
C LEU A 20 -1.96 -13.69 -12.80
N GLY A 21 -2.74 -13.61 -11.69
CA GLY A 21 -2.36 -14.21 -10.42
C GLY A 21 -1.36 -13.35 -9.64
N ASP A 22 -1.65 -12.05 -9.51
CA ASP A 22 -0.71 -11.07 -8.99
C ASP A 22 -0.31 -11.31 -7.54
N LEU A 23 0.99 -11.48 -7.31
CA LEU A 23 1.58 -11.51 -5.99
C LEU A 23 1.57 -10.09 -5.40
N VAL A 24 0.95 -9.92 -4.24
CA VAL A 24 0.98 -8.69 -3.48
C VAL A 24 2.15 -8.73 -2.51
N GLU A 25 3.09 -7.82 -2.68
CA GLU A 25 4.28 -7.73 -1.86
C GLU A 25 4.13 -6.67 -0.77
N ILE A 26 4.35 -7.06 0.48
CA ILE A 26 4.40 -6.15 1.62
C ILE A 26 5.86 -6.06 2.08
N ARG A 27 6.50 -4.90 1.86
CA ARG A 27 7.93 -4.72 2.15
C ARG A 27 8.21 -3.74 3.29
N GLY A 28 7.18 -3.09 3.80
CA GLY A 28 7.28 -2.12 4.90
C GLY A 28 6.15 -2.29 5.91
N ALA A 29 5.91 -1.25 6.71
CA ALA A 29 4.83 -1.23 7.67
C ALA A 29 3.47 -1.10 6.98
N CYS A 30 2.59 -2.06 7.23
CA CYS A 30 1.21 -2.08 6.78
C CYS A 30 0.31 -1.82 7.99
N LEU A 31 -0.19 -0.59 8.11
CA LEU A 31 -0.86 -0.09 9.31
C LEU A 31 -2.38 -0.03 9.12
N SER A 32 -3.12 -0.34 10.20
CA SER A 32 -4.57 -0.09 10.28
C SER A 32 -5.32 -0.69 9.08
N ALA A 33 -6.02 0.12 8.30
CA ALA A 33 -6.79 -0.31 7.14
C ALA A 33 -5.96 -1.08 6.08
N CYS A 34 -4.66 -0.84 6.01
CA CYS A 34 -3.78 -1.63 5.15
C CYS A 34 -3.82 -3.11 5.49
N THR A 35 -3.99 -3.47 6.76
CA THR A 35 -4.03 -4.88 7.21
C THR A 35 -5.20 -5.66 6.64
N LEU A 36 -6.22 -4.99 6.09
CA LEU A 36 -7.33 -5.62 5.37
C LEU A 36 -6.89 -6.33 4.09
N VAL A 37 -5.68 -6.09 3.61
CA VAL A 37 -5.07 -6.91 2.55
C VAL A 37 -5.13 -8.40 2.88
N MET A 38 -5.00 -8.75 4.17
CA MET A 38 -5.09 -10.12 4.67
C MET A 38 -6.47 -10.76 4.50
N VAL A 39 -7.51 -9.95 4.30
CA VAL A 39 -8.89 -10.39 4.08
C VAL A 39 -9.17 -10.61 2.60
N HIS A 40 -8.59 -9.76 1.76
CA HIS A 40 -8.94 -9.68 0.34
C HIS A 40 -7.99 -10.42 -0.59
N VAL A 41 -6.80 -10.77 -0.10
CA VAL A 41 -5.77 -11.47 -0.90
C VAL A 41 -5.52 -12.85 -0.30
N GLN A 42 -5.52 -13.86 -1.14
CA GLN A 42 -5.24 -15.23 -0.69
C GLN A 42 -3.80 -15.35 -0.20
N LYS A 43 -3.57 -16.24 0.76
CA LYS A 43 -2.29 -16.39 1.45
C LYS A 43 -1.11 -16.65 0.53
N ASP A 44 -1.32 -17.44 -0.52
CA ASP A 44 -0.34 -17.79 -1.55
C ASP A 44 -0.04 -16.66 -2.54
N HIS A 45 -0.94 -15.65 -2.58
CA HIS A 45 -0.76 -14.43 -3.38
C HIS A 45 -0.23 -13.25 -2.55
N LEU A 46 0.18 -13.50 -1.30
CA LEU A 46 0.80 -12.50 -0.43
C LEU A 46 2.23 -12.91 -0.14
N CYS A 47 3.18 -11.99 -0.19
CA CYS A 47 4.49 -12.19 0.38
C CYS A 47 4.93 -11.04 1.27
N PHE A 48 5.82 -11.33 2.20
CA PHE A 48 6.35 -10.36 3.16
C PHE A 48 7.88 -10.27 3.04
N GLY A 49 8.37 -9.06 2.79
CA GLY A 49 9.80 -8.75 2.81
C GLY A 49 10.35 -8.68 4.25
N GLU A 50 11.67 -8.64 4.41
CA GLU A 50 12.34 -8.67 5.72
C GLU A 50 11.93 -7.51 6.64
N GLY A 51 11.65 -6.32 6.09
CA GLY A 51 11.19 -5.15 6.83
C GLY A 51 9.67 -5.06 7.02
N ALA A 52 8.93 -6.06 6.54
CA ALA A 52 7.48 -6.03 6.58
C ALA A 52 6.92 -6.20 8.00
N SER A 53 5.82 -5.51 8.26
CA SER A 53 5.03 -5.71 9.47
C SER A 53 3.57 -5.36 9.25
N LEU A 54 2.69 -6.08 9.94
CA LEU A 54 1.28 -5.70 10.07
C LEU A 54 1.10 -5.02 11.42
N GLN A 55 0.43 -3.86 11.42
CA GLN A 55 0.24 -3.09 12.65
C GLN A 55 -1.25 -2.85 12.90
N PHE A 56 -1.68 -3.31 14.07
CA PHE A 56 -3.07 -3.33 14.48
C PHE A 56 -3.31 -2.37 15.63
N HIS A 57 -4.42 -1.66 15.60
CA HIS A 57 -4.91 -0.85 16.70
C HIS A 57 -6.45 -0.86 16.70
N VAL A 58 -7.08 -0.40 17.81
CA VAL A 58 -8.52 -0.22 17.86
C VAL A 58 -8.92 0.97 16.97
N SER A 59 -10.00 0.82 16.21
CA SER A 59 -10.57 1.91 15.40
C SER A 59 -11.14 2.99 16.31
N ARG A 60 -11.30 4.21 15.77
CA ARG A 60 -12.00 5.31 16.45
C ARG A 60 -13.43 5.42 15.95
N HIS A 61 -14.32 5.77 16.84
CA HIS A 61 -15.64 6.23 16.45
C HIS A 61 -15.52 7.55 15.69
N ALA A 62 -16.17 7.64 14.52
CA ALA A 62 -15.97 8.77 13.61
C ALA A 62 -16.37 10.13 14.19
N GLU A 63 -17.40 10.15 15.05
CA GLU A 63 -17.94 11.39 15.61
C GLU A 63 -17.25 11.79 16.92
N THR A 64 -16.96 10.82 17.80
CA THR A 64 -16.45 11.10 19.15
C THR A 64 -14.92 11.00 19.24
N GLY A 65 -14.28 10.29 18.31
CA GLY A 65 -12.86 9.99 18.36
C GLY A 65 -12.47 8.92 19.39
N GLU A 66 -13.45 8.40 20.15
CA GLU A 66 -13.24 7.37 21.16
C GLU A 66 -12.92 6.01 20.54
N PRO A 67 -12.24 5.10 21.26
CA PRO A 67 -12.01 3.75 20.79
C PRO A 67 -13.33 3.02 20.49
N ASP A 68 -13.40 2.33 19.35
CA ASP A 68 -14.54 1.54 18.93
C ASP A 68 -14.15 0.05 18.78
N PRO A 69 -14.10 -0.70 19.89
CA PRO A 69 -13.72 -2.11 19.86
C PRO A 69 -14.75 -3.00 19.14
N ASP A 70 -16.03 -2.62 19.17
CA ASP A 70 -17.09 -3.38 18.50
C ASP A 70 -16.97 -3.29 16.98
N PHE A 71 -16.76 -2.09 16.47
CA PHE A 71 -16.47 -1.90 15.05
C PHE A 71 -15.19 -2.63 14.63
N THR A 72 -14.11 -2.49 15.40
CA THR A 72 -12.83 -3.16 15.14
C THR A 72 -13.01 -4.68 15.09
N THR A 73 -13.77 -5.24 16.01
CA THR A 73 -14.05 -6.69 16.06
C THR A 73 -14.83 -7.14 14.82
N ARG A 74 -15.95 -6.49 14.53
CA ARG A 74 -16.86 -6.89 13.45
C ARG A 74 -16.29 -6.65 12.07
N MET A 75 -15.71 -5.47 11.83
CA MET A 75 -15.32 -5.01 10.50
C MET A 75 -13.90 -5.41 10.13
N MET A 76 -13.08 -5.76 11.10
CA MET A 76 -11.68 -6.11 10.86
C MET A 76 -11.34 -7.50 11.40
N VAL A 77 -11.30 -7.68 12.71
CA VAL A 77 -10.73 -8.88 13.34
C VAL A 77 -11.47 -10.17 12.95
N ASN A 78 -12.79 -10.15 12.88
CA ASN A 78 -13.56 -11.32 12.48
C ASN A 78 -13.33 -11.74 11.02
N GLN A 79 -12.83 -10.83 10.19
CA GLN A 79 -12.58 -11.08 8.78
C GLN A 79 -11.15 -11.59 8.50
N TYR A 80 -10.21 -11.40 9.44
CA TYR A 80 -8.85 -11.88 9.24
C TYR A 80 -8.75 -13.41 9.18
N PRO A 81 -7.73 -13.95 8.51
CA PRO A 81 -7.38 -15.36 8.57
C PRO A 81 -7.24 -15.85 10.02
N GLN A 82 -7.52 -17.14 10.24
CA GLN A 82 -7.58 -17.72 11.58
C GLN A 82 -6.25 -17.57 12.37
N ASP A 83 -5.13 -17.67 11.70
CA ASP A 83 -3.79 -17.51 12.31
C ASP A 83 -3.59 -16.08 12.85
N ILE A 84 -4.00 -15.07 12.09
CA ILE A 84 -3.95 -13.65 12.51
C ILE A 84 -4.91 -13.41 13.68
N ARG A 85 -6.14 -13.91 13.60
CA ARG A 85 -7.11 -13.79 14.71
C ARG A 85 -6.58 -14.44 15.98
N ARG A 86 -6.00 -15.62 15.87
CA ARG A 86 -5.40 -16.33 17.01
C ARG A 86 -4.27 -15.51 17.62
N TRP A 87 -3.40 -14.93 16.81
CA TRP A 87 -2.33 -14.07 17.30
C TRP A 87 -2.88 -12.84 18.05
N ILE A 88 -3.92 -12.17 17.52
CA ILE A 88 -4.60 -11.07 18.22
C ILE A 88 -5.15 -11.52 19.58
N LEU A 89 -5.76 -12.70 19.64
CA LEU A 89 -6.31 -13.25 20.89
C LEU A 89 -5.22 -13.55 21.93
N THR A 90 -4.04 -14.03 21.50
CA THR A 90 -2.91 -14.26 22.44
C THR A 90 -2.40 -12.96 23.09
N LYS A 91 -2.65 -11.81 22.47
CA LYS A 91 -2.33 -10.49 23.03
C LYS A 91 -3.44 -9.92 23.94
N GLY A 92 -4.54 -10.65 24.13
CA GLY A 92 -5.67 -10.24 24.96
C GLY A 92 -6.89 -9.75 24.17
N GLY A 93 -6.89 -9.89 22.83
CA GLY A 93 -8.00 -9.52 21.97
C GLY A 93 -8.20 -8.01 21.83
N VAL A 94 -9.23 -7.61 21.08
CA VAL A 94 -9.50 -6.19 20.77
C VAL A 94 -9.67 -5.33 22.02
N ALA A 95 -10.20 -5.90 23.10
CA ALA A 95 -10.40 -5.19 24.37
C ALA A 95 -9.08 -4.65 25.00
N LYS A 96 -7.94 -5.21 24.61
CA LYS A 96 -6.60 -4.74 25.04
C LYS A 96 -5.90 -3.87 24.01
N MET A 97 -6.47 -3.69 22.83
CA MET A 97 -5.94 -2.78 21.83
C MET A 97 -6.18 -1.34 22.25
N THR A 98 -5.20 -0.49 22.00
CA THR A 98 -5.32 0.95 22.19
C THR A 98 -5.09 1.69 20.89
N ILE A 99 -5.47 2.95 20.85
CA ILE A 99 -5.20 3.83 19.73
C ILE A 99 -3.73 4.25 19.71
N ALA A 100 -3.16 4.44 20.89
CA ALA A 100 -1.80 4.98 21.06
C ALA A 100 -0.71 3.93 20.85
N GLN A 101 -1.01 2.65 21.07
CA GLN A 101 -0.04 1.56 20.95
C GLN A 101 -0.47 0.57 19.89
N MET A 102 0.27 0.51 18.81
CA MET A 102 0.05 -0.48 17.76
C MET A 102 0.64 -1.83 18.14
N TRP A 103 -0.12 -2.89 17.91
CA TRP A 103 0.38 -4.25 17.99
C TRP A 103 1.02 -4.64 16.66
N THR A 104 2.30 -4.99 16.72
CA THR A 104 3.09 -5.25 15.53
C THR A 104 3.33 -6.75 15.37
N LEU A 105 2.87 -7.29 14.25
CA LEU A 105 3.16 -8.64 13.79
C LEU A 105 4.24 -8.53 12.70
N ARG A 106 5.42 -9.02 12.97
CA ARG A 106 6.59 -8.86 12.10
C ARG A 106 6.66 -9.93 11.02
N ALA A 107 7.42 -9.68 9.97
CA ALA A 107 7.63 -10.61 8.87
C ALA A 107 8.08 -12.01 9.35
N ALA A 108 8.97 -12.09 10.34
CA ALA A 108 9.41 -13.37 10.90
C ALA A 108 8.26 -14.20 11.48
N ASP A 109 7.32 -13.55 12.18
CA ASP A 109 6.14 -14.21 12.73
C ASP A 109 5.21 -14.68 11.60
N LEU A 110 5.01 -13.84 10.57
CA LEU A 110 4.19 -14.16 9.41
C LEU A 110 4.77 -15.36 8.63
N TRP A 111 6.07 -15.39 8.45
CA TRP A 111 6.74 -16.54 7.83
C TRP A 111 6.57 -17.83 8.66
N SER A 112 6.64 -17.73 10.00
CA SER A 112 6.38 -18.87 10.88
C SER A 112 4.93 -19.37 10.80
N MET A 113 3.99 -18.50 10.44
CA MET A 113 2.59 -18.83 10.15
C MET A 113 2.40 -19.39 8.73
N GLY A 114 3.48 -19.49 7.94
CA GLY A 114 3.46 -20.05 6.58
C GLY A 114 3.07 -19.05 5.49
N TYR A 115 3.21 -17.75 5.73
CA TYR A 115 3.13 -16.74 4.66
C TYR A 115 4.43 -16.74 3.86
N PRO A 116 4.37 -16.57 2.52
CA PRO A 116 5.55 -16.54 1.68
C PRO A 116 6.51 -15.38 2.02
N LYS A 117 7.81 -15.63 1.87
CA LYS A 117 8.80 -14.55 1.80
C LYS A 117 8.78 -13.93 0.40
N CYS A 118 8.83 -12.61 0.33
CA CYS A 118 9.11 -11.97 -0.95
C CYS A 118 10.54 -12.27 -1.38
N GLU A 119 10.75 -12.43 -2.68
CA GLU A 119 12.10 -12.48 -3.21
C GLU A 119 12.86 -11.18 -2.90
N PRO A 120 14.18 -11.24 -2.73
CA PRO A 120 14.99 -10.05 -2.55
C PRO A 120 14.69 -9.02 -3.65
N GLU A 121 14.58 -7.74 -3.27
CA GLU A 121 14.42 -6.69 -4.25
C GLU A 121 15.62 -6.67 -5.19
N ALA A 122 15.38 -6.79 -6.49
CA ALA A 122 16.44 -6.66 -7.47
C ALA A 122 17.18 -5.33 -7.25
N PRO A 123 18.52 -5.29 -7.30
CA PRO A 123 19.25 -4.06 -7.14
C PRO A 123 18.72 -3.02 -8.16
N PRO A 124 18.59 -1.75 -7.74
CA PRO A 124 18.10 -0.73 -8.64
C PRO A 124 18.94 -0.73 -9.91
N VAL A 125 18.27 -0.95 -11.05
CA VAL A 125 18.94 -0.86 -12.35
C VAL A 125 19.55 0.52 -12.43
N PRO A 126 20.88 0.67 -12.67
CA PRO A 126 21.49 1.97 -12.80
C PRO A 126 20.71 2.74 -13.86
N MET A 127 20.13 3.87 -13.49
CA MET A 127 19.44 4.74 -14.44
C MET A 127 20.50 5.25 -15.43
N THR A 128 20.64 4.55 -16.53
CA THR A 128 21.41 5.10 -17.66
C THR A 128 20.72 6.40 -18.04
N LYS A 129 21.49 7.50 -18.11
CA LYS A 129 21.05 8.88 -18.35
C LYS A 129 20.45 9.10 -19.75
N LYS A 130 19.69 8.18 -20.27
CA LYS A 130 18.73 8.45 -21.33
C LYS A 130 17.39 8.69 -20.65
N ALA A 131 17.18 9.94 -20.27
CA ALA A 131 15.84 10.44 -19.96
C ALA A 131 15.00 10.33 -21.25
N THR A 132 14.62 9.10 -21.57
CA THR A 132 13.51 8.86 -22.46
C THR A 132 12.31 9.40 -21.72
N GLN A 133 11.65 10.38 -22.27
CA GLN A 133 10.46 11.04 -21.73
C GLN A 133 9.56 10.00 -21.08
N TYR A 134 9.59 9.96 -19.74
CA TYR A 134 8.68 9.12 -18.96
C TYR A 134 7.26 9.67 -19.21
N ARG A 135 6.49 8.99 -20.05
CA ARG A 135 5.04 9.22 -20.11
C ARG A 135 4.43 8.55 -18.89
N PRO A 136 3.86 9.29 -17.96
CA PRO A 136 3.10 8.68 -16.87
C PRO A 136 2.01 7.81 -17.49
N ARG A 137 1.91 6.57 -17.06
CA ARG A 137 0.98 5.56 -17.61
C ARG A 137 -0.50 5.94 -17.49
N TRP A 138 -0.80 6.94 -16.65
CA TRP A 138 -2.15 7.49 -16.45
C TRP A 138 -2.48 8.67 -17.38
N GLU A 139 -1.50 9.19 -18.13
CA GLU A 139 -1.76 10.26 -19.09
C GLU A 139 -2.60 9.70 -20.26
N THR A 140 -3.83 10.12 -20.33
CA THR A 140 -4.73 9.77 -21.43
C THR A 140 -4.24 10.38 -22.73
N ALA A 141 -4.64 9.80 -23.87
CA ALA A 141 -4.31 10.35 -25.18
C ALA A 141 -4.79 11.81 -25.31
N ALA A 142 -5.93 12.14 -24.68
CA ALA A 142 -6.50 13.50 -24.69
C ALA A 142 -5.65 14.50 -23.88
N GLU A 143 -5.07 14.06 -22.75
CA GLU A 143 -4.19 14.92 -21.95
C GLU A 143 -2.83 15.15 -22.64
N ALA A 144 -2.32 14.14 -23.31
CA ALA A 144 -1.09 14.26 -24.12
C ALA A 144 -1.31 15.26 -25.27
N GLU A 145 -2.43 15.16 -25.98
CA GLU A 145 -2.77 16.08 -27.08
C GLU A 145 -3.00 17.52 -26.59
N LYS A 146 -3.62 17.70 -25.43
CA LYS A 146 -3.82 19.00 -24.80
C LYS A 146 -2.48 19.65 -24.47
N ARG A 147 -1.54 18.91 -23.87
CA ARG A 147 -0.19 19.39 -23.54
C ARG A 147 0.58 19.81 -24.77
N GLU A 148 0.56 18.99 -25.83
CA GLU A 148 1.26 19.29 -27.08
C GLU A 148 0.71 20.57 -27.74
N ARG A 149 -0.59 20.78 -27.68
CA ARG A 149 -1.27 21.99 -28.15
C ARG A 149 -0.85 23.22 -27.34
N GLU A 150 -0.76 23.09 -26.01
CA GLU A 150 -0.34 24.18 -25.12
C GLU A 150 1.15 24.55 -25.34
N GLU A 151 2.02 23.56 -25.55
CA GLU A 151 3.42 23.80 -25.90
C GLU A 151 3.57 24.51 -27.26
N THR A 152 2.81 24.07 -28.24
CA THR A 152 2.81 24.69 -29.58
C THR A 152 2.32 26.13 -29.52
N TRP A 153 1.25 26.37 -28.73
CA TRP A 153 0.71 27.71 -28.52
C TRP A 153 1.71 28.63 -27.82
N ARG A 154 2.44 28.14 -26.83
CA ARG A 154 3.49 28.89 -26.12
C ARG A 154 4.60 29.29 -27.06
N LYS A 155 5.11 28.36 -27.87
CA LYS A 155 6.14 28.63 -28.91
C LYS A 155 5.68 29.70 -29.90
N TYR A 156 4.41 29.65 -30.30
CA TYR A 156 3.83 30.66 -31.18
C TYR A 156 3.78 32.05 -30.52
N GLN A 157 3.37 32.15 -29.28
CA GLN A 157 3.34 33.39 -28.51
C GLN A 157 4.74 34.01 -28.33
N ASP A 158 5.74 33.17 -28.06
CA ASP A 158 7.11 33.63 -27.92
C ASP A 158 7.71 34.12 -29.26
N ALA A 159 7.34 33.47 -30.33
CA ALA A 159 7.74 33.91 -31.68
C ALA A 159 7.16 35.30 -32.08
N ILE A 160 5.92 35.60 -31.67
CA ILE A 160 5.29 36.89 -31.94
C ILE A 160 5.93 38.03 -31.15
N LYS A 161 6.43 37.77 -29.94
CA LYS A 161 7.08 38.81 -29.11
C LYS A 161 8.44 39.26 -29.63
N THR A 162 9.02 38.53 -30.56
CA THR A 162 10.33 38.83 -31.15
C THR A 162 10.24 39.61 -32.45
N TRP A 163 9.03 39.96 -32.87
CA TRP A 163 8.74 40.91 -33.98
C TRP A 163 8.31 42.27 -33.45
#